data_d8989f0c906afdd72cc7377225906a51
#
_entry.id   d8989f0c906afdd72cc7377225906a51
#
_cell.length_a   1.000
_cell.length_b   1.000
_cell.length_c   1.000
_cell.angle_alpha   90.00
_cell.angle_beta   90.00
_cell.angle_gamma   90.00
#
_symmetry.space_group_name_H-M   'P 1'
#
loop_
_entity.id
_entity.type
_entity.pdbx_description
1 polymer ?
#
loop_
_entity_poly.entity_id
_entity_poly.type
_entity_poly.pdbx_seq_one_letter_code
_entity_poly.pdbx_strand_id
1 'polypeptide(L)'
;MSVGLVGSEMCIRDRGYSGTAILSKKKPQKIINDIGMDIHDQEGRVMFFENDDFNLVNVYVPNSGQELRRLDYRKDWDVEFLNYCSKLSEIKPTIITGDFNVAHREIDIARPKPNYNKSAGYTQTEIDGFDNFISNGFIDIYRELNPDKVKYSWWNYRFKSRERNVGWRIDYFMISSSLRNNVVNTEIHNEYFGSDHCPISLDLSF
;
A
#
# COMPACT_ATOMS: atom_id res chain seq x y z
N MET A 1 -9.15 -27.18 15.10
CA MET A 1 -10.07 -26.12 15.53
C MET A 1 -10.28 -25.21 14.33
N SER A 2 -11.50 -25.12 13.80
CA SER A 2 -11.81 -24.15 12.75
C SER A 2 -11.92 -22.77 13.38
N VAL A 3 -10.95 -21.89 13.13
CA VAL A 3 -11.03 -20.51 13.57
C VAL A 3 -11.88 -19.78 12.54
N GLY A 4 -13.15 -19.52 12.85
CA GLY A 4 -14.03 -18.71 11.99
C GLY A 4 -13.55 -17.25 11.93
N LEU A 5 -13.80 -16.61 10.79
CA LEU A 5 -13.63 -15.15 10.66
C LEU A 5 -14.66 -14.46 11.58
N VAL A 6 -14.21 -13.53 12.41
CA VAL A 6 -15.07 -12.83 13.38
C VAL A 6 -15.66 -11.53 12.80
N GLY A 7 -15.08 -10.99 11.75
CA GLY A 7 -15.57 -9.81 11.04
C GLY A 7 -14.98 -9.71 9.66
N SER A 8 -15.78 -9.28 8.70
CA SER A 8 -15.35 -8.85 7.38
C SER A 8 -16.00 -7.51 7.10
N GLU A 9 -15.19 -6.52 6.82
CA GLU A 9 -15.67 -5.23 6.34
C GLU A 9 -15.12 -5.00 4.94
N MET A 10 -15.94 -4.45 4.09
CA MET A 10 -15.61 -4.17 2.71
C MET A 10 -16.09 -2.77 2.35
N CYS A 11 -15.17 -1.93 1.94
CA CYS A 11 -15.49 -0.64 1.34
C CYS A 11 -15.73 -0.86 -0.15
N ILE A 12 -17.00 -0.99 -0.55
CA ILE A 12 -17.42 -1.12 -1.95
C ILE A 12 -18.19 0.14 -2.34
N ARG A 13 -17.86 0.71 -3.48
CA ARG A 13 -18.67 1.73 -4.14
C ARG A 13 -19.41 1.12 -5.36
N ASP A 14 -20.61 1.63 -5.61
CA ASP A 14 -21.59 1.10 -6.59
C ASP A 14 -21.14 1.07 -8.06
N ARG A 15 -19.89 1.46 -8.36
CA ARG A 15 -19.40 1.61 -9.74
C ARG A 15 -18.55 0.45 -10.26
N GLY A 16 -18.35 -0.63 -9.48
CA GLY A 16 -17.53 -1.79 -9.89
C GLY A 16 -16.06 -1.43 -10.17
N TYR A 17 -15.55 -0.35 -9.56
CA TYR A 17 -14.21 0.18 -9.72
C TYR A 17 -13.63 0.57 -8.36
N SER A 18 -12.39 0.12 -8.10
CA SER A 18 -11.70 0.24 -6.81
C SER A 18 -12.46 -0.43 -5.65
N GLY A 19 -11.92 -0.30 -4.46
CA GLY A 19 -12.48 -0.87 -3.24
C GLY A 19 -11.42 -1.59 -2.43
N THR A 20 -11.58 -1.59 -1.10
CA THR A 20 -10.69 -2.25 -0.15
C THR A 20 -11.49 -3.12 0.80
N ALA A 21 -10.87 -4.16 1.36
CA ALA A 21 -11.49 -5.03 2.34
C ALA A 21 -10.49 -5.44 3.42
N ILE A 22 -10.97 -5.62 4.65
CA ILE A 22 -10.20 -6.19 5.75
C ILE A 22 -10.98 -7.38 6.31
N LEU A 23 -10.30 -8.53 6.41
CA LEU A 23 -10.81 -9.73 7.05
C LEU A 23 -10.03 -9.94 8.35
N SER A 24 -10.72 -9.99 9.47
CA SER A 24 -10.09 -10.09 10.80
C SER A 24 -10.61 -11.26 11.60
N LYS A 25 -9.71 -11.90 12.36
CA LYS A 25 -10.05 -12.91 13.38
C LYS A 25 -10.48 -12.29 14.71
N LYS A 26 -10.12 -11.03 14.94
CA LYS A 26 -10.51 -10.27 16.14
C LYS A 26 -11.44 -9.14 15.74
N LYS A 27 -12.45 -8.88 16.55
CA LYS A 27 -13.34 -7.73 16.35
C LYS A 27 -12.53 -6.43 16.54
N PRO A 28 -12.57 -5.48 15.61
CA PRO A 28 -11.90 -4.20 15.78
C PRO A 28 -12.59 -3.34 16.84
N GLN A 29 -11.83 -2.43 17.44
CA GLN A 29 -12.39 -1.40 18.33
C GLN A 29 -13.13 -0.34 17.51
N LYS A 30 -12.58 0.01 16.32
CA LYS A 30 -13.15 1.01 15.43
C LYS A 30 -12.84 0.68 13.98
N ILE A 31 -13.80 0.97 13.11
CA ILE A 31 -13.64 0.93 11.65
C ILE A 31 -14.07 2.27 11.09
N ILE A 32 -13.30 2.83 10.18
CA ILE A 32 -13.66 4.01 9.40
C ILE A 32 -13.36 3.71 7.94
N ASN A 33 -14.32 3.98 7.09
CA ASN A 33 -14.14 3.97 5.65
C ASN A 33 -13.82 5.40 5.20
N ASP A 34 -12.89 5.51 4.26
CA ASP A 34 -12.48 6.79 3.68
C ASP A 34 -11.61 7.67 4.64
N ILE A 35 -11.19 8.82 4.20
CA ILE A 35 -10.32 9.75 4.96
C ILE A 35 -11.05 10.98 5.49
N GLY A 36 -12.34 11.10 5.18
CA GLY A 36 -13.20 12.23 5.60
C GLY A 36 -13.13 13.43 4.66
N MET A 37 -12.78 13.21 3.38
CA MET A 37 -12.70 14.26 2.36
C MET A 37 -13.51 13.87 1.12
N ASP A 38 -14.63 14.52 0.88
CA ASP A 38 -15.57 14.18 -0.21
C ASP A 38 -14.92 14.02 -1.58
N ILE A 39 -13.91 14.83 -1.89
CA ILE A 39 -13.20 14.77 -3.17
C ILE A 39 -12.38 13.48 -3.34
N HIS A 40 -11.96 12.86 -2.23
CA HIS A 40 -11.11 11.67 -2.22
C HIS A 40 -11.89 10.39 -1.88
N ASP A 41 -13.04 10.52 -1.25
CA ASP A 41 -13.82 9.42 -0.68
C ASP A 41 -14.86 8.83 -1.66
N GLN A 42 -14.78 9.19 -2.94
CA GLN A 42 -15.72 8.72 -3.98
C GLN A 42 -15.44 7.31 -4.50
N GLU A 43 -14.26 6.76 -4.22
CA GLU A 43 -13.78 5.52 -4.84
C GLU A 43 -13.54 4.36 -3.84
N GLY A 44 -13.80 4.56 -2.53
CA GLY A 44 -13.68 3.51 -1.50
C GLY A 44 -12.26 2.95 -1.36
N ARG A 45 -11.26 3.82 -1.33
CA ARG A 45 -9.84 3.46 -1.43
C ARG A 45 -9.14 3.25 -0.11
N VAL A 46 -9.72 3.71 0.99
CA VAL A 46 -9.10 3.65 2.30
C VAL A 46 -10.04 3.01 3.30
N MET A 47 -9.52 2.09 4.09
CA MET A 47 -10.21 1.51 5.23
C MET A 47 -9.27 1.54 6.44
N PHE A 48 -9.73 2.16 7.50
CA PHE A 48 -9.07 2.20 8.79
C PHE A 48 -9.67 1.16 9.74
N PHE A 49 -8.79 0.47 10.44
CA PHE A 49 -9.12 -0.56 11.42
C PHE A 49 -8.27 -0.33 12.66
N GLU A 50 -8.89 -0.19 13.80
CA GLU A 50 -8.21 -0.03 15.09
C GLU A 50 -8.27 -1.32 15.91
N ASN A 51 -7.10 -1.79 16.39
CA ASN A 51 -7.02 -2.83 17.41
C ASN A 51 -6.35 -2.29 18.69
N ASP A 52 -6.04 -3.21 19.63
CA ASP A 52 -5.48 -2.82 20.94
C ASP A 52 -4.08 -2.19 20.81
N ASP A 53 -3.24 -2.73 19.94
CA ASP A 53 -1.81 -2.45 19.86
C ASP A 53 -1.43 -1.45 18.77
N PHE A 54 -2.18 -1.41 17.66
CA PHE A 54 -1.89 -0.55 16.51
C PHE A 54 -3.14 -0.18 15.69
N ASN A 55 -3.00 0.82 14.87
CA ASN A 55 -3.92 1.15 13.78
C ASN A 55 -3.48 0.44 12.49
N LEU A 56 -4.42 -0.07 11.72
CA LEU A 56 -4.20 -0.59 10.38
C LEU A 56 -4.97 0.26 9.36
N VAL A 57 -4.27 0.77 8.36
CA VAL A 57 -4.87 1.46 7.21
C VAL A 57 -4.63 0.60 5.98
N ASN A 58 -5.70 0.07 5.40
CA ASN A 58 -5.64 -0.62 4.11
C ASN A 58 -5.96 0.37 3.00
N VAL A 59 -5.10 0.47 1.99
CA VAL A 59 -5.18 1.49 0.95
C VAL A 59 -5.03 0.93 -0.44
N TYR A 60 -5.80 1.49 -1.38
CA TYR A 60 -5.59 1.37 -2.81
C TYR A 60 -5.38 2.77 -3.39
N VAL A 61 -4.13 3.20 -3.42
CA VAL A 61 -3.74 4.56 -3.85
C VAL A 61 -4.14 4.80 -5.30
N PRO A 62 -4.70 5.97 -5.66
CA PRO A 62 -5.09 6.26 -7.03
C PRO A 62 -3.94 6.13 -8.01
N ASN A 63 -4.15 5.40 -9.10
CA ASN A 63 -3.21 5.36 -10.21
C ASN A 63 -3.28 6.66 -11.03
N SER A 64 -2.14 7.20 -11.46
CA SER A 64 -2.08 8.42 -12.28
C SER A 64 -2.67 8.26 -13.68
N GLY A 65 -3.00 7.03 -14.06
CA GLY A 65 -3.74 6.70 -15.28
C GLY A 65 -2.91 6.77 -16.55
N GLN A 66 -3.57 6.43 -17.65
CA GLN A 66 -2.95 6.49 -18.98
C GLN A 66 -2.55 7.94 -19.32
N GLU A 67 -1.35 8.12 -19.86
CA GLU A 67 -0.79 9.43 -20.20
C GLU A 67 -0.70 10.40 -18.99
N LEU A 68 -0.66 9.84 -17.77
CA LEU A 68 -0.55 10.59 -16.52
C LEU A 68 -1.69 11.62 -16.29
N ARG A 69 -2.88 11.36 -16.85
CA ARG A 69 -4.01 12.32 -16.81
C ARG A 69 -4.50 12.63 -15.38
N ARG A 70 -4.22 11.77 -14.42
CA ARG A 70 -4.61 11.94 -13.03
C ARG A 70 -3.41 12.28 -12.12
N LEU A 71 -2.27 12.67 -12.68
CA LEU A 71 -1.05 12.89 -11.89
C LEU A 71 -1.22 14.04 -10.89
N ASP A 72 -1.86 15.14 -11.30
CA ASP A 72 -2.13 16.26 -10.38
C ASP A 72 -3.08 15.84 -9.25
N TYR A 73 -4.17 15.11 -9.57
CA TYR A 73 -5.06 14.55 -8.56
C TYR A 73 -4.33 13.60 -7.62
N ARG A 74 -3.44 12.74 -8.15
CA ARG A 74 -2.63 11.83 -7.36
C ARG A 74 -1.71 12.58 -6.38
N LYS A 75 -1.09 13.66 -6.83
CA LYS A 75 -0.25 14.51 -5.99
C LYS A 75 -1.02 15.10 -4.81
N ASP A 76 -2.20 15.66 -5.06
CA ASP A 76 -3.04 16.24 -4.02
C ASP A 76 -3.53 15.14 -3.05
N TRP A 77 -3.93 13.99 -3.59
CA TRP A 77 -4.36 12.84 -2.83
C TRP A 77 -3.25 12.31 -1.89
N ASP A 78 -2.01 12.21 -2.37
CA ASP A 78 -0.86 11.74 -1.58
C ASP A 78 -0.62 12.65 -0.36
N VAL A 79 -0.74 13.96 -0.53
CA VAL A 79 -0.59 14.94 0.57
C VAL A 79 -1.67 14.74 1.64
N GLU A 80 -2.93 14.63 1.24
CA GLU A 80 -4.05 14.50 2.18
C GLU A 80 -4.06 13.13 2.86
N PHE A 81 -3.68 12.08 2.14
CA PHE A 81 -3.57 10.75 2.71
C PHE A 81 -2.41 10.66 3.72
N LEU A 82 -1.27 11.30 3.43
CA LEU A 82 -0.18 11.41 4.39
C LEU A 82 -0.62 12.17 5.66
N ASN A 83 -1.30 13.30 5.50
CA ASN A 83 -1.84 14.08 6.63
C ASN A 83 -2.78 13.24 7.51
N TYR A 84 -3.65 12.44 6.87
CA TYR A 84 -4.55 11.52 7.57
C TYR A 84 -3.76 10.46 8.35
N CYS A 85 -2.82 9.78 7.71
CA CYS A 85 -2.01 8.74 8.34
C CYS A 85 -1.11 9.28 9.47
N SER A 86 -0.55 10.48 9.30
CA SER A 86 0.28 11.12 10.32
C SER A 86 -0.51 11.42 11.59
N LYS A 87 -1.74 11.96 11.47
CA LYS A 87 -2.63 12.18 12.62
C LYS A 87 -2.97 10.87 13.35
N LEU A 88 -3.18 9.79 12.63
CA LEU A 88 -3.40 8.47 13.25
C LEU A 88 -2.16 7.99 14.00
N SER A 89 -0.99 8.18 13.41
CA SER A 89 0.30 7.76 13.98
C SER A 89 0.70 8.54 15.25
N GLU A 90 0.24 9.78 15.39
CA GLU A 90 0.41 10.58 16.61
C GLU A 90 -0.38 10.01 17.81
N ILE A 91 -1.48 9.33 17.54
CA ILE A 91 -2.37 8.76 18.58
C ILE A 91 -1.95 7.35 18.96
N LYS A 92 -1.70 6.49 17.96
CA LYS A 92 -1.36 5.08 18.13
C LYS A 92 -0.45 4.63 16.98
N PRO A 93 0.54 3.74 17.23
CA PRO A 93 1.37 3.18 16.17
C PRO A 93 0.53 2.71 14.99
N THR A 94 0.92 3.07 13.77
CA THR A 94 0.09 2.87 12.58
C THR A 94 0.85 2.05 11.53
N ILE A 95 0.15 1.09 10.95
CA ILE A 95 0.57 0.30 9.78
C ILE A 95 -0.30 0.72 8.61
N ILE A 96 0.33 1.08 7.49
CA ILE A 96 -0.34 1.35 6.21
C ILE A 96 0.04 0.23 5.26
N THR A 97 -0.92 -0.43 4.66
CA THR A 97 -0.67 -1.53 3.72
C THR A 97 -1.59 -1.47 2.52
N GLY A 98 -1.14 -2.02 1.41
CA GLY A 98 -1.91 -2.11 0.17
C GLY A 98 -1.11 -1.71 -1.05
N ASP A 99 -1.83 -1.47 -2.16
CA ASP A 99 -1.26 -1.01 -3.42
C ASP A 99 -1.06 0.52 -3.40
N PHE A 100 0.20 0.94 -3.31
CA PHE A 100 0.59 2.35 -3.36
C PHE A 100 0.69 2.91 -4.77
N ASN A 101 0.55 2.06 -5.79
CA ASN A 101 0.68 2.46 -7.19
C ASN A 101 1.94 3.29 -7.48
N VAL A 102 3.06 2.95 -6.83
CA VAL A 102 4.37 3.56 -7.06
C VAL A 102 5.51 2.57 -6.79
N ALA A 103 6.46 2.46 -7.70
CA ALA A 103 7.75 1.85 -7.43
C ALA A 103 8.68 2.95 -6.90
N HIS A 104 9.13 2.83 -5.65
CA HIS A 104 9.84 3.92 -4.98
C HIS A 104 11.27 4.11 -5.50
N ARG A 105 12.04 3.03 -5.60
CA ARG A 105 13.46 3.07 -5.99
C ARG A 105 13.70 2.32 -7.31
N GLU A 106 14.85 2.56 -7.94
CA GLU A 106 15.23 1.81 -9.16
C GLU A 106 15.20 0.29 -8.99
N ILE A 107 15.52 -0.21 -7.81
CA ILE A 107 15.47 -1.64 -7.48
C ILE A 107 14.04 -2.20 -7.42
N ASP A 108 13.03 -1.33 -7.29
CA ASP A 108 11.62 -1.69 -7.17
C ASP A 108 10.92 -1.84 -8.52
N ILE A 109 11.63 -1.66 -9.61
CA ILE A 109 11.10 -1.74 -10.97
C ILE A 109 12.10 -2.40 -11.93
N ALA A 110 11.64 -3.36 -12.71
CA ALA A 110 12.50 -4.11 -13.62
C ALA A 110 13.15 -3.28 -14.75
N ARG A 111 12.52 -2.18 -15.14
CA ARG A 111 12.98 -1.31 -16.24
C ARG A 111 12.82 0.16 -15.87
N PRO A 112 13.67 0.73 -14.99
CA PRO A 112 13.49 2.09 -14.50
C PRO A 112 13.58 3.14 -15.63
N LYS A 113 14.65 3.15 -16.40
CA LYS A 113 14.93 4.20 -17.40
C LYS A 113 13.81 4.46 -18.43
N PRO A 114 13.23 3.43 -19.10
CA PRO A 114 12.15 3.69 -20.06
C PRO A 114 10.83 4.12 -19.42
N ASN A 115 10.61 3.85 -18.13
CA ASN A 115 9.38 4.17 -17.42
C ASN A 115 9.40 5.51 -16.67
N TYR A 116 10.59 6.00 -16.30
CA TYR A 116 10.74 7.22 -15.50
C TYR A 116 10.08 8.43 -16.16
N ASN A 117 9.18 9.08 -15.43
CA ASN A 117 8.34 10.21 -15.86
C ASN A 117 7.50 9.95 -17.14
N LYS A 118 7.23 8.67 -17.45
CA LYS A 118 6.43 8.26 -18.61
C LYS A 118 5.30 7.31 -18.24
N SER A 119 5.52 6.49 -17.24
CA SER A 119 4.54 5.49 -16.78
C SER A 119 3.98 5.88 -15.43
N ALA A 120 2.66 5.76 -15.27
CA ALA A 120 2.01 5.86 -13.97
C ALA A 120 2.65 4.86 -12.99
N GLY A 121 2.91 5.30 -11.77
CA GLY A 121 3.61 4.52 -10.76
C GLY A 121 5.13 4.64 -10.78
N TYR A 122 5.71 5.43 -11.69
CA TYR A 122 7.15 5.72 -11.70
C TYR A 122 7.47 7.12 -12.26
N THR A 123 6.81 8.12 -11.73
CA THR A 123 7.10 9.53 -11.94
C THR A 123 7.78 10.13 -10.72
N GLN A 124 8.54 11.21 -10.92
CA GLN A 124 9.16 11.91 -9.80
C GLN A 124 8.11 12.40 -8.79
N THR A 125 6.96 12.88 -9.25
CA THR A 125 5.86 13.33 -8.39
C THR A 125 5.35 12.22 -7.47
N GLU A 126 5.18 11.00 -7.99
CA GLU A 126 4.74 9.84 -7.20
C GLU A 126 5.84 9.36 -6.24
N ILE A 127 7.10 9.40 -6.67
CA ILE A 127 8.27 9.09 -5.84
C ILE A 127 8.38 10.11 -4.69
N ASP A 128 8.27 11.41 -4.98
CA ASP A 128 8.29 12.46 -3.96
C ASP A 128 7.14 12.30 -2.95
N GLY A 129 5.95 11.89 -3.43
CA GLY A 129 4.81 11.54 -2.57
C GLY A 129 5.15 10.42 -1.59
N PHE A 130 5.84 9.37 -2.04
CA PHE A 130 6.29 8.27 -1.19
C PHE A 130 7.44 8.70 -0.25
N ASP A 131 8.41 9.49 -0.71
CA ASP A 131 9.49 10.04 0.12
C ASP A 131 8.95 10.90 1.27
N ASN A 132 7.82 11.59 1.06
CA ASN A 132 7.16 12.35 2.11
C ASN A 132 6.66 11.45 3.26
N PHE A 133 6.18 10.22 3.00
CA PHE A 133 5.85 9.26 4.07
C PHE A 133 7.08 8.91 4.90
N ILE A 134 8.21 8.64 4.25
CA ILE A 134 9.47 8.31 4.94
C ILE A 134 9.94 9.51 5.78
N SER A 135 9.89 10.71 5.23
CA SER A 135 10.29 11.94 5.91
C SER A 135 9.40 12.29 7.09
N ASN A 136 8.17 11.78 7.13
CA ASN A 136 7.21 11.95 8.22
C ASN A 136 7.17 10.76 9.20
N GLY A 137 8.23 9.94 9.23
CA GLY A 137 8.44 8.92 10.26
C GLY A 137 7.82 7.56 9.97
N PHE A 138 7.39 7.31 8.73
CA PHE A 138 7.03 5.97 8.28
C PHE A 138 8.24 5.24 7.67
N ILE A 139 8.27 3.92 7.82
CA ILE A 139 9.33 3.05 7.33
C ILE A 139 8.76 2.09 6.29
N ASP A 140 9.35 2.05 5.10
CA ASP A 140 9.19 0.93 4.17
C ASP A 140 9.92 -0.29 4.76
N ILE A 141 9.19 -1.09 5.53
CA ILE A 141 9.82 -2.14 6.34
C ILE A 141 10.43 -3.26 5.49
N TYR A 142 9.83 -3.54 4.33
CA TYR A 142 10.45 -4.55 3.44
C TYR A 142 11.81 -4.07 2.93
N ARG A 143 11.93 -2.82 2.50
CA ARG A 143 13.17 -2.27 1.96
C ARG A 143 14.21 -2.04 3.05
N GLU A 144 13.80 -1.73 4.26
CA GLU A 144 14.71 -1.60 5.40
C GLU A 144 15.37 -2.96 5.74
N LEU A 145 14.57 -4.04 5.81
CA LEU A 145 15.09 -5.38 6.13
C LEU A 145 15.78 -6.07 4.94
N ASN A 146 15.50 -5.64 3.72
CA ASN A 146 16.02 -6.23 2.48
C ASN A 146 16.56 -5.15 1.53
N PRO A 147 17.63 -4.42 1.90
CA PRO A 147 18.07 -3.22 1.17
C PRO A 147 18.43 -3.48 -0.29
N ASP A 148 18.98 -4.66 -0.60
CA ASP A 148 19.51 -5.01 -1.92
C ASP A 148 18.70 -6.13 -2.62
N LYS A 149 17.62 -6.63 -1.99
CA LYS A 149 16.85 -7.75 -2.54
C LYS A 149 15.88 -7.27 -3.62
N VAL A 150 16.07 -7.75 -4.84
CA VAL A 150 15.14 -7.51 -5.95
C VAL A 150 13.96 -8.47 -5.82
N LYS A 151 12.80 -7.95 -5.48
CA LYS A 151 11.52 -8.67 -5.48
C LYS A 151 10.41 -7.73 -5.92
N TYR A 152 9.47 -8.24 -6.68
CA TYR A 152 8.32 -7.48 -7.19
C TYR A 152 7.03 -8.07 -6.63
N SER A 153 6.01 -7.23 -6.54
CA SER A 153 4.68 -7.63 -6.07
C SER A 153 3.63 -7.60 -7.18
N TRP A 154 3.93 -6.96 -8.30
CA TRP A 154 3.03 -6.81 -9.44
C TRP A 154 3.71 -7.05 -10.77
N TRP A 155 2.98 -7.67 -11.74
CA TRP A 155 3.42 -7.91 -13.13
C TRP A 155 2.26 -7.70 -14.10
N ASN A 156 2.48 -6.91 -15.13
CA ASN A 156 1.49 -6.77 -16.19
C ASN A 156 1.13 -8.15 -16.80
N TYR A 157 -0.15 -8.42 -16.99
CA TYR A 157 -0.62 -9.66 -17.63
C TYR A 157 -0.10 -9.87 -19.07
N ARG A 158 0.25 -8.77 -19.75
CA ARG A 158 0.72 -8.83 -21.13
C ARG A 158 2.18 -9.30 -21.20
N PHE A 159 2.54 -9.89 -22.34
CA PHE A 159 3.93 -10.25 -22.69
C PHE A 159 4.60 -11.24 -21.73
N LYS A 160 3.84 -12.07 -21.01
CA LYS A 160 4.40 -13.01 -20.05
C LYS A 160 5.35 -12.35 -19.04
N SER A 161 4.96 -11.16 -18.57
CA SER A 161 5.85 -10.33 -17.74
C SER A 161 6.26 -11.03 -16.45
N ARG A 162 5.35 -11.81 -15.84
CA ARG A 162 5.64 -12.56 -14.61
C ARG A 162 6.65 -13.70 -14.83
N GLU A 163 6.50 -14.46 -15.91
CA GLU A 163 7.46 -15.53 -16.28
C GLU A 163 8.87 -14.97 -16.52
N ARG A 164 8.96 -13.75 -17.03
CA ARG A 164 10.21 -13.04 -17.33
C ARG A 164 10.71 -12.20 -16.16
N ASN A 165 9.99 -12.19 -15.06
CA ASN A 165 10.21 -11.34 -13.89
C ASN A 165 10.37 -9.84 -14.23
N VAL A 166 9.58 -9.34 -15.20
CA VAL A 166 9.51 -7.92 -15.52
C VAL A 166 8.38 -7.31 -14.71
N GLY A 167 8.65 -7.08 -13.44
CA GLY A 167 7.67 -6.67 -12.44
C GLY A 167 8.03 -5.36 -11.75
N TRP A 168 7.13 -4.94 -10.86
CA TRP A 168 7.25 -3.76 -10.03
C TRP A 168 6.89 -4.13 -8.58
N ARG A 169 7.53 -3.51 -7.62
CA ARG A 169 7.10 -3.55 -6.22
C ARG A 169 6.29 -2.30 -5.93
N ILE A 170 4.99 -2.47 -5.84
CA ILE A 170 4.02 -1.38 -5.64
C ILE A 170 3.09 -1.63 -4.44
N ASP A 171 3.15 -2.82 -3.86
CA ASP A 171 2.47 -3.18 -2.62
C ASP A 171 3.44 -3.09 -1.45
N TYR A 172 3.01 -2.44 -0.37
CA TYR A 172 3.89 -2.10 0.76
C TYR A 172 3.26 -2.39 2.11
N PHE A 173 4.12 -2.54 3.11
CA PHE A 173 3.86 -2.23 4.50
C PHE A 173 4.71 -1.03 4.90
N MET A 174 4.04 0.12 5.10
CA MET A 174 4.62 1.30 5.71
C MET A 174 4.24 1.31 7.17
N ILE A 175 5.21 1.35 8.08
CA ILE A 175 4.95 1.30 9.52
C ILE A 175 5.45 2.57 10.22
N SER A 176 4.76 3.00 11.26
CA SER A 176 5.31 4.00 12.17
C SER A 176 6.64 3.53 12.74
N SER A 177 7.62 4.41 12.85
CA SER A 177 8.95 4.08 13.39
C SER A 177 8.90 3.45 14.79
N SER A 178 7.89 3.78 15.59
CA SER A 178 7.65 3.17 16.91
C SER A 178 7.37 1.66 16.86
N LEU A 179 6.90 1.11 15.73
CA LEU A 179 6.66 -0.33 15.55
C LEU A 179 7.90 -1.11 15.09
N ARG A 180 8.99 -0.42 14.78
CA ARG A 180 10.16 -1.08 14.18
C ARG A 180 10.65 -2.29 14.99
N ASN A 181 10.68 -2.18 16.30
CA ASN A 181 11.16 -3.25 17.19
C ASN A 181 10.16 -4.40 17.36
N ASN A 182 8.91 -4.22 16.98
CA ASN A 182 7.89 -5.27 17.00
C ASN A 182 7.91 -6.13 15.73
N VAL A 183 8.61 -5.69 14.68
CA VAL A 183 8.66 -6.43 13.42
C VAL A 183 9.56 -7.63 13.55
N VAL A 184 9.00 -8.81 13.30
CA VAL A 184 9.69 -10.11 13.27
C VAL A 184 10.14 -10.43 11.85
N ASN A 185 9.24 -10.28 10.87
CA ASN A 185 9.52 -10.61 9.48
C ASN A 185 8.59 -9.85 8.53
N THR A 186 9.01 -9.71 7.27
CA THR A 186 8.17 -9.28 6.16
C THR A 186 8.59 -10.00 4.89
N GLU A 187 7.62 -10.40 4.06
CA GLU A 187 7.90 -11.16 2.84
C GLU A 187 6.97 -10.75 1.70
N ILE A 188 7.44 -10.92 0.46
CA ILE A 188 6.69 -10.81 -0.78
C ILE A 188 6.58 -12.22 -1.36
N HIS A 189 5.36 -12.72 -1.52
CA HIS A 189 5.08 -14.12 -1.87
C HIS A 189 4.85 -14.29 -3.36
N ASN A 190 5.88 -14.06 -4.17
CA ASN A 190 5.78 -14.10 -5.63
C ASN A 190 5.58 -15.52 -6.22
N GLU A 191 5.61 -16.55 -5.40
CA GLU A 191 5.24 -17.93 -5.77
C GLU A 191 3.71 -18.17 -5.86
N TYR A 192 2.88 -17.28 -5.30
CA TYR A 192 1.41 -17.40 -5.39
C TYR A 192 0.89 -16.75 -6.67
N PHE A 193 0.09 -17.51 -7.41
CA PHE A 193 -0.49 -17.11 -8.70
C PHE A 193 -1.99 -16.91 -8.57
N GLY A 194 -2.64 -16.36 -9.61
CA GLY A 194 -4.08 -16.12 -9.68
C GLY A 194 -4.45 -14.64 -9.82
N SER A 195 -3.48 -13.74 -9.60
CA SER A 195 -3.63 -12.29 -9.80
C SER A 195 -2.37 -11.75 -10.47
N ASP A 196 -2.42 -10.54 -11.01
CA ASP A 196 -1.27 -9.74 -11.45
C ASP A 196 -0.46 -9.18 -10.26
N HIS A 197 -1.03 -9.16 -9.06
CA HIS A 197 -0.31 -8.97 -7.80
C HIS A 197 -0.01 -10.31 -7.12
N CYS A 198 0.94 -10.31 -6.20
CA CYS A 198 1.13 -11.40 -5.25
C CYS A 198 0.91 -10.90 -3.81
N PRO A 199 0.61 -11.81 -2.85
CA PRO A 199 0.48 -11.44 -1.46
C PRO A 199 1.78 -10.90 -0.87
N ILE A 200 1.65 -9.98 0.08
CA ILE A 200 2.73 -9.56 0.98
C ILE A 200 2.34 -9.89 2.42
N SER A 201 3.31 -10.11 3.29
CA SER A 201 3.06 -10.38 4.72
C SER A 201 3.96 -9.57 5.63
N LEU A 202 3.45 -9.30 6.83
CA LEU A 202 4.17 -8.66 7.93
C LEU A 202 3.86 -9.41 9.21
N ASP A 203 4.90 -9.89 9.90
CA ASP A 203 4.81 -10.58 11.18
C ASP A 203 5.26 -9.64 12.29
N LEU A 204 4.42 -9.49 13.30
CA LEU A 204 4.66 -8.64 14.47
C LEU A 204 4.59 -9.44 15.76
N SER A 205 5.36 -9.02 16.77
CA SER A 205 5.33 -9.50 18.14
C SER A 205 5.09 -8.33 19.10
N PHE A 206 4.09 -8.47 19.96
CA PHE A 206 3.73 -7.53 21.01
C PHE A 206 3.88 -8.16 22.38
#